data_5f844e7a2f2af63c22ffd1a317893a58
#
_entry.id   5f844e7a2f2af63c22ffd1a317893a58
#
_cell.length_a   1.000
_cell.length_b   1.000
_cell.length_c   1.000
_cell.angle_alpha   90.00
_cell.angle_beta   90.00
_cell.angle_gamma   90.00
#
_symmetry.space_group_name_H-M   'P 1'
#
loop_
_entity.id
_entity.type
_entity.pdbx_description
1 polymer ?
#
loop_
_entity_poly.entity_id
_entity_poly.type
_entity_poly.pdbx_seq_one_letter_code
_entity_poly.pdbx_strand_id
1 'polypeptide(L)'
;MTFIAPIKFAIDLLAVLLLALGIKGLSKVRSAREANRLAGIAMMLAAFGVLLNSQGTIGISINSWIWIICGTLIGGLLGALTAKRVPMTAMPEIVALFNGCGGMSSLLVALGVALFPSSDGSDGVVGELIRNFSIVVSLFVGAITFSGSIVAMAKLQGWLSTPSWTQSKARHFFNIFCAVLALIGGIYLSIDGQNGLFLIVIASSLLGIGVTLPIGGADMPVVISLLNSYSGVAAAAAGFVVGSQLLIVAGAMVGAAGLILTQVMCDGMNRSLVSVLFGGALGSSSVASGGGGEYTNITSCSPEECALSLEAAERVVIVPGYGLAVAQAQHTLREVTRVLENAAIEVTYAIHPVAGRMPGHMNVLLAEADVPYEQLKEMDVINPEFPATDVVLVLGANDVVNPQAKTDQSSPLYGMPVLDVQEARTVFVVKRGMSAGYSLSLIHI
;
A
#
# COMPACT_ATOMS: atom_id res chain seq x y z
N MET A 1 11.49 -7.70 -41.87
CA MET A 1 10.56 -7.07 -40.87
C MET A 1 9.40 -7.96 -40.42
N THR A 2 9.00 -8.98 -41.16
CA THR A 2 7.81 -9.82 -40.86
C THR A 2 7.96 -10.82 -39.69
N PHE A 3 9.16 -11.19 -39.29
CA PHE A 3 9.38 -12.17 -38.20
C PHE A 3 9.44 -11.59 -36.79
N ILE A 4 9.79 -10.33 -36.62
CA ILE A 4 9.95 -9.69 -35.27
C ILE A 4 8.58 -9.38 -34.68
N ALA A 5 7.61 -8.94 -35.46
CA ALA A 5 6.28 -8.57 -34.97
C ALA A 5 5.52 -9.73 -34.26
N PRO A 6 5.43 -10.95 -34.81
CA PRO A 6 4.77 -12.05 -34.10
C PRO A 6 5.54 -12.52 -32.87
N ILE A 7 6.88 -12.45 -32.86
CA ILE A 7 7.70 -12.79 -31.71
C ILE A 7 7.45 -11.78 -30.58
N LYS A 8 7.44 -10.49 -30.88
CA LYS A 8 7.10 -9.44 -29.92
C LYS A 8 5.71 -9.64 -29.33
N PHE A 9 4.71 -9.86 -30.20
CA PHE A 9 3.33 -10.10 -29.73
C PHE A 9 3.26 -11.32 -28.79
N ALA A 10 3.96 -12.40 -29.09
CA ALA A 10 4.02 -13.57 -28.22
C ALA A 10 4.70 -13.27 -26.87
N ILE A 11 5.78 -12.47 -26.86
CA ILE A 11 6.46 -12.03 -25.64
C ILE A 11 5.55 -11.13 -24.81
N ASP A 12 4.89 -10.15 -25.41
CA ASP A 12 3.99 -9.22 -24.74
C ASP A 12 2.79 -9.97 -24.13
N LEU A 13 2.22 -10.92 -24.90
CA LEU A 13 1.12 -11.77 -24.42
C LEU A 13 1.57 -12.65 -23.24
N LEU A 14 2.74 -13.27 -23.33
CA LEU A 14 3.29 -14.09 -22.25
C LEU A 14 3.56 -13.24 -21.00
N ALA A 15 4.11 -12.04 -21.15
CA ALA A 15 4.34 -11.12 -20.04
C ALA A 15 3.04 -10.73 -19.34
N VAL A 16 1.98 -10.41 -20.11
CA VAL A 16 0.65 -10.10 -19.54
C VAL A 16 0.06 -11.31 -18.82
N LEU A 17 0.14 -12.50 -19.38
CA LEU A 17 -0.36 -13.72 -18.73
C LEU A 17 0.38 -14.03 -17.43
N LEU A 18 1.70 -13.93 -17.43
CA LEU A 18 2.51 -14.14 -16.21
C LEU A 18 2.22 -13.07 -15.15
N LEU A 19 2.02 -11.82 -15.55
CA LEU A 19 1.63 -10.75 -14.63
C LEU A 19 0.25 -11.01 -14.02
N ALA A 20 -0.72 -11.41 -14.81
CA ALA A 20 -2.06 -11.76 -14.33
C ALA A 20 -2.04 -12.94 -13.35
N LEU A 21 -1.26 -13.98 -13.64
CA LEU A 21 -1.05 -15.13 -12.76
C LEU A 21 -0.30 -14.70 -11.48
N GLY A 22 0.67 -13.80 -11.58
CA GLY A 22 1.36 -13.19 -10.47
C GLY A 22 0.39 -12.46 -9.53
N ILE A 23 -0.42 -11.55 -10.06
CA ILE A 23 -1.43 -10.80 -9.27
C ILE A 23 -2.41 -11.78 -8.61
N LYS A 24 -2.92 -12.77 -9.34
CA LYS A 24 -3.81 -13.79 -8.77
C LYS A 24 -3.14 -14.58 -7.64
N GLY A 25 -1.86 -14.93 -7.78
CA GLY A 25 -1.13 -15.69 -6.76
C GLY A 25 -0.80 -14.88 -5.52
N LEU A 26 -0.71 -13.54 -5.62
CA LEU A 26 -0.50 -12.64 -4.48
C LEU A 26 -1.70 -12.57 -3.52
N SER A 27 -2.90 -12.99 -3.97
CA SER A 27 -4.10 -13.03 -3.11
C SER A 27 -4.03 -14.05 -1.97
N LYS A 28 -3.10 -15.01 -2.03
CA LYS A 28 -2.90 -16.03 -0.99
C LYS A 28 -1.47 -15.95 -0.45
N VAL A 29 -1.31 -15.88 0.85
CA VAL A 29 0.01 -15.75 1.52
C VAL A 29 0.94 -16.91 1.13
N ARG A 30 0.44 -18.14 1.08
CA ARG A 30 1.21 -19.35 0.72
C ARG A 30 1.84 -19.28 -0.68
N SER A 31 1.16 -18.69 -1.67
CA SER A 31 1.64 -18.58 -3.05
C SER A 31 2.32 -17.23 -3.36
N ALA A 32 2.31 -16.29 -2.44
CA ALA A 32 2.78 -14.91 -2.66
C ALA A 32 4.25 -14.84 -3.10
N ARG A 33 5.13 -15.68 -2.54
CA ARG A 33 6.57 -15.73 -2.90
C ARG A 33 6.79 -16.16 -4.36
N GLU A 34 6.08 -17.20 -4.80
CA GLU A 34 6.15 -17.68 -6.20
C GLU A 34 5.50 -16.71 -7.16
N ALA A 35 4.37 -16.15 -6.78
CA ALA A 35 3.65 -15.13 -7.53
C ALA A 35 4.52 -13.89 -7.78
N ASN A 36 5.25 -13.42 -6.77
CA ASN A 36 6.18 -12.30 -6.90
C ASN A 36 7.34 -12.61 -7.86
N ARG A 37 7.86 -13.85 -7.85
CA ARG A 37 8.87 -14.30 -8.84
C ARG A 37 8.31 -14.29 -10.26
N LEU A 38 7.08 -14.77 -10.45
CA LEU A 38 6.41 -14.74 -11.75
C LEU A 38 6.20 -13.31 -12.25
N ALA A 39 5.77 -12.40 -11.39
CA ALA A 39 5.64 -10.99 -11.72
C ALA A 39 6.99 -10.36 -12.11
N GLY A 40 8.08 -10.69 -11.41
CA GLY A 40 9.43 -10.24 -11.76
C GLY A 40 9.89 -10.75 -13.13
N ILE A 41 9.61 -12.02 -13.46
CA ILE A 41 9.89 -12.59 -14.79
C ILE A 41 9.06 -11.88 -15.87
N ALA A 42 7.77 -11.63 -15.60
CA ALA A 42 6.90 -10.89 -16.51
C ALA A 42 7.44 -9.49 -16.82
N MET A 43 7.93 -8.77 -15.81
CA MET A 43 8.53 -7.43 -15.99
C MET A 43 9.82 -7.49 -16.84
N MET A 44 10.68 -8.49 -16.65
CA MET A 44 11.88 -8.68 -17.47
C MET A 44 11.52 -8.96 -18.92
N LEU A 45 10.52 -9.84 -19.17
CA LEU A 45 10.02 -10.12 -20.52
C LEU A 45 9.41 -8.88 -21.18
N ALA A 46 8.65 -8.09 -20.40
CA ALA A 46 8.07 -6.83 -20.88
C ALA A 46 9.16 -5.84 -21.32
N ALA A 47 10.19 -5.64 -20.49
CA ALA A 47 11.32 -4.77 -20.82
C ALA A 47 12.06 -5.26 -22.10
N PHE A 48 12.26 -6.56 -22.22
CA PHE A 48 12.87 -7.17 -23.41
C PHE A 48 11.99 -6.99 -24.65
N GLY A 49 10.67 -7.14 -24.53
CA GLY A 49 9.71 -6.92 -25.64
C GLY A 49 9.74 -5.48 -26.15
N VAL A 50 9.85 -4.49 -25.23
CA VAL A 50 10.00 -3.07 -25.60
C VAL A 50 11.33 -2.83 -26.34
N LEU A 51 12.44 -3.40 -25.88
CA LEU A 51 13.74 -3.26 -26.54
C LEU A 51 13.77 -3.88 -27.93
N LEU A 52 13.10 -5.03 -28.14
CA LEU A 52 12.96 -5.65 -29.46
C LEU A 52 12.21 -4.75 -30.46
N ASN A 53 11.19 -4.03 -30.02
CA ASN A 53 10.42 -3.14 -30.89
C ASN A 53 11.23 -1.94 -31.36
N SER A 54 12.10 -1.41 -30.53
CA SER A 54 12.90 -0.22 -30.82
C SER A 54 13.95 -0.44 -31.91
N GLN A 55 14.36 -1.66 -32.17
CA GLN A 55 15.30 -2.01 -33.25
C GLN A 55 14.66 -2.04 -34.65
N GLY A 56 13.33 -2.14 -34.76
CA GLY A 56 12.62 -2.34 -36.02
C GLY A 56 12.23 -1.08 -36.76
N THR A 57 12.09 0.06 -36.09
CA THR A 57 11.50 1.26 -36.69
C THR A 57 12.39 2.50 -36.69
N ILE A 58 13.26 2.66 -35.73
CA ILE A 58 14.22 3.80 -35.67
C ILE A 58 15.48 3.26 -35.01
N GLY A 59 16.60 3.25 -35.72
CA GLY A 59 17.88 2.85 -35.11
C GLY A 59 18.14 3.64 -33.85
N ILE A 60 18.11 2.98 -32.69
CA ILE A 60 18.43 3.65 -31.40
C ILE A 60 19.85 4.18 -31.50
N SER A 61 20.02 5.47 -31.31
CA SER A 61 21.35 6.09 -31.31
C SER A 61 22.19 5.53 -30.16
N ILE A 62 23.51 5.51 -30.33
CA ILE A 62 24.44 5.08 -29.26
C ILE A 62 24.19 5.91 -27.98
N ASN A 63 23.89 7.18 -28.09
CA ASN A 63 23.60 8.04 -26.94
C ASN A 63 22.32 7.56 -26.19
N SER A 64 21.28 7.14 -26.90
CA SER A 64 20.06 6.60 -26.25
C SER A 64 20.35 5.31 -25.50
N TRP A 65 21.18 4.42 -26.05
CA TRP A 65 21.62 3.21 -25.37
C TRP A 65 22.40 3.52 -24.08
N ILE A 66 23.28 4.53 -24.11
CA ILE A 66 24.02 4.96 -22.93
C ILE A 66 23.04 5.39 -21.82
N TRP A 67 22.02 6.20 -22.16
CA TRP A 67 21.04 6.66 -21.18
C TRP A 67 20.19 5.51 -20.61
N ILE A 68 19.76 4.56 -21.45
CA ILE A 68 19.01 3.38 -21.01
C ILE A 68 19.84 2.53 -20.04
N ILE A 69 21.10 2.22 -20.41
CA ILE A 69 21.99 1.42 -19.59
C ILE A 69 22.32 2.13 -18.27
N CYS A 70 22.71 3.40 -18.32
CA CYS A 70 23.01 4.18 -17.12
C CYS A 70 21.79 4.29 -16.20
N GLY A 71 20.60 4.59 -16.73
CA GLY A 71 19.37 4.66 -15.95
C GLY A 71 19.00 3.31 -15.31
N THR A 72 19.14 2.23 -16.07
CA THR A 72 18.86 0.86 -15.56
C THR A 72 19.87 0.45 -14.47
N LEU A 73 21.14 0.73 -14.66
CA LEU A 73 22.19 0.41 -13.67
C LEU A 73 22.01 1.23 -12.38
N ILE A 74 21.82 2.55 -12.51
CA ILE A 74 21.64 3.44 -11.35
C ILE A 74 20.36 3.08 -10.61
N GLY A 75 19.23 3.01 -11.31
CA GLY A 75 17.93 2.68 -10.72
C GLY A 75 17.88 1.27 -10.12
N GLY A 76 18.44 0.29 -10.85
CA GLY A 76 18.52 -1.10 -10.39
C GLY A 76 19.42 -1.26 -9.17
N LEU A 77 20.59 -0.59 -9.14
CA LEU A 77 21.50 -0.62 -7.98
C LEU A 77 20.86 0.04 -6.76
N LEU A 78 20.30 1.24 -6.91
CA LEU A 78 19.64 1.95 -5.83
C LEU A 78 18.43 1.14 -5.30
N GLY A 79 17.59 0.60 -6.20
CA GLY A 79 16.45 -0.23 -5.82
C GLY A 79 16.87 -1.52 -5.10
N ALA A 80 17.89 -2.21 -5.58
CA ALA A 80 18.40 -3.43 -4.95
C ALA A 80 19.06 -3.17 -3.58
N LEU A 81 19.82 -2.09 -3.44
CA LEU A 81 20.42 -1.69 -2.17
C LEU A 81 19.34 -1.34 -1.14
N THR A 82 18.34 -0.56 -1.56
CA THR A 82 17.22 -0.20 -0.70
C THR A 82 16.45 -1.45 -0.27
N ALA A 83 16.06 -2.31 -1.21
CA ALA A 83 15.30 -3.53 -0.91
C ALA A 83 16.02 -4.50 0.05
N LYS A 84 17.37 -4.55 0.00
CA LYS A 84 18.14 -5.42 0.89
C LYS A 84 18.37 -4.86 2.30
N ARG A 85 18.36 -3.53 2.45
CA ARG A 85 18.74 -2.85 3.71
C ARG A 85 17.57 -2.35 4.53
N VAL A 86 16.38 -2.34 3.94
CA VAL A 86 15.18 -1.82 4.61
C VAL A 86 14.71 -2.82 5.67
N PRO A 87 14.59 -2.39 6.93
CA PRO A 87 13.96 -3.21 7.96
C PRO A 87 12.45 -3.35 7.69
N MET A 88 11.84 -4.43 8.15
CA MET A 88 10.40 -4.71 7.97
C MET A 88 9.50 -3.59 8.49
N THR A 89 9.93 -2.91 9.55
CA THR A 89 9.20 -1.76 10.12
C THR A 89 9.09 -0.56 9.18
N ALA A 90 10.05 -0.40 8.26
CA ALA A 90 10.09 0.69 7.29
C ALA A 90 9.55 0.29 5.89
N MET A 91 9.00 -0.92 5.76
CA MET A 91 8.42 -1.37 4.47
C MET A 91 7.31 -0.45 3.95
N PRO A 92 6.35 0.04 4.76
CA PRO A 92 5.31 0.93 4.25
C PRO A 92 5.85 2.22 3.62
N GLU A 93 6.90 2.80 4.21
CA GLU A 93 7.56 4.00 3.72
C GLU A 93 8.21 3.77 2.36
N ILE A 94 8.89 2.64 2.21
CA ILE A 94 9.58 2.28 0.97
C ILE A 94 8.61 1.89 -0.13
N VAL A 95 7.52 1.19 0.22
CA VAL A 95 6.44 0.90 -0.73
C VAL A 95 5.83 2.20 -1.26
N ALA A 96 5.59 3.18 -0.38
CA ALA A 96 5.12 4.50 -0.79
C ALA A 96 6.12 5.19 -1.74
N LEU A 97 7.42 5.15 -1.43
CA LEU A 97 8.47 5.72 -2.28
C LEU A 97 8.49 5.07 -3.67
N PHE A 98 8.50 3.75 -3.75
CA PHE A 98 8.52 3.03 -5.03
C PHE A 98 7.26 3.29 -5.85
N ASN A 99 6.11 3.40 -5.20
CA ASN A 99 4.88 3.80 -5.86
C ASN A 99 5.00 5.23 -6.45
N GLY A 100 5.58 6.16 -5.70
CA GLY A 100 5.89 7.50 -6.19
C GLY A 100 6.81 7.48 -7.41
N CYS A 101 7.86 6.65 -7.41
CA CYS A 101 8.73 6.46 -8.57
C CYS A 101 7.96 5.95 -9.80
N GLY A 102 6.97 5.07 -9.61
CA GLY A 102 6.07 4.62 -10.69
C GLY A 102 5.25 5.76 -11.28
N GLY A 103 4.66 6.61 -10.42
CA GLY A 103 3.96 7.82 -10.85
C GLY A 103 4.88 8.80 -11.60
N MET A 104 6.09 9.02 -11.10
CA MET A 104 7.10 9.86 -11.74
C MET A 104 7.51 9.31 -13.11
N SER A 105 7.70 7.99 -13.25
CA SER A 105 8.08 7.40 -14.53
C SER A 105 7.00 7.59 -15.60
N SER A 106 5.72 7.42 -15.24
CA SER A 106 4.59 7.67 -16.14
C SER A 106 4.48 9.13 -16.53
N LEU A 107 4.69 10.05 -15.58
CA LEU A 107 4.75 11.49 -15.81
C LEU A 107 5.88 11.84 -16.79
N LEU A 108 7.10 11.33 -16.59
CA LEU A 108 8.25 11.60 -17.45
C LEU A 108 8.07 11.07 -18.87
N VAL A 109 7.44 9.91 -19.04
CA VAL A 109 7.09 9.37 -20.36
C VAL A 109 6.13 10.31 -21.09
N ALA A 110 5.05 10.71 -20.42
CA ALA A 110 4.08 11.64 -21.01
C ALA A 110 4.70 13.03 -21.32
N LEU A 111 5.56 13.51 -20.43
CA LEU A 111 6.32 14.75 -20.60
C LEU A 111 7.24 14.67 -21.83
N GLY A 112 7.98 13.57 -21.97
CA GLY A 112 8.87 13.36 -23.11
C GLY A 112 8.13 13.38 -24.44
N VAL A 113 6.98 12.73 -24.54
CA VAL A 113 6.17 12.73 -25.77
C VAL A 113 5.52 14.09 -26.02
N ALA A 114 5.12 14.82 -24.97
CA ALA A 114 4.56 16.16 -25.10
C ALA A 114 5.59 17.21 -25.58
N LEU A 115 6.84 17.10 -25.09
CA LEU A 115 7.93 18.01 -25.48
C LEU A 115 8.55 17.69 -26.85
N PHE A 116 8.55 16.41 -27.21
CA PHE A 116 9.16 15.91 -28.45
C PHE A 116 8.13 15.11 -29.26
N PRO A 117 7.09 15.76 -29.80
CA PRO A 117 6.08 15.07 -30.60
C PRO A 117 6.73 14.45 -31.83
N SER A 118 6.55 13.14 -32.02
CA SER A 118 6.94 12.47 -33.25
C SER A 118 6.05 12.96 -34.40
N SER A 119 6.65 13.31 -35.53
CA SER A 119 5.98 13.88 -36.71
C SER A 119 5.20 12.86 -37.55
N ASP A 120 4.99 11.64 -37.04
CA ASP A 120 4.20 10.63 -37.75
C ASP A 120 2.71 10.97 -37.66
N GLY A 121 2.26 11.85 -38.55
CA GLY A 121 0.87 12.27 -38.72
C GLY A 121 -0.07 11.21 -39.30
N SER A 122 0.13 9.93 -38.95
CA SER A 122 -0.72 8.82 -39.41
C SER A 122 -1.98 8.59 -38.56
N ASP A 123 -2.03 9.21 -37.39
CA ASP A 123 -3.17 9.09 -36.48
C ASP A 123 -4.22 10.16 -36.84
N GLY A 124 -5.28 9.80 -37.52
CA GLY A 124 -6.36 10.75 -37.81
C GLY A 124 -6.81 11.53 -36.55
N VAL A 125 -7.68 12.55 -36.72
CA VAL A 125 -8.15 13.44 -35.64
C VAL A 125 -8.52 12.73 -34.33
N VAL A 126 -9.11 11.54 -34.41
CA VAL A 126 -9.50 10.71 -33.24
C VAL A 126 -8.28 10.20 -32.50
N GLY A 127 -7.24 9.73 -33.21
CA GLY A 127 -6.01 9.23 -32.62
C GLY A 127 -5.24 10.34 -31.88
N GLU A 128 -5.19 11.54 -32.46
CA GLU A 128 -4.59 12.73 -31.84
C GLU A 128 -5.33 13.13 -30.57
N LEU A 129 -6.66 13.12 -30.59
CA LEU A 129 -7.48 13.43 -29.41
C LEU A 129 -7.26 12.44 -28.28
N ILE A 130 -7.22 11.13 -28.58
CA ILE A 130 -6.93 10.07 -27.59
C ILE A 130 -5.53 10.28 -27.01
N ARG A 131 -4.53 10.56 -27.84
CA ARG A 131 -3.16 10.80 -27.39
C ARG A 131 -3.07 12.01 -26.48
N ASN A 132 -3.63 13.15 -26.87
CA ASN A 132 -3.60 14.38 -26.06
C ASN A 132 -4.32 14.21 -24.74
N PHE A 133 -5.50 13.57 -24.74
CA PHE A 133 -6.21 13.21 -23.50
C PHE A 133 -5.37 12.31 -22.60
N SER A 134 -4.72 11.28 -23.16
CA SER A 134 -3.88 10.35 -22.42
C SER A 134 -2.63 11.02 -21.85
N ILE A 135 -2.03 11.98 -22.56
CA ILE A 135 -0.93 12.81 -22.03
C ILE A 135 -1.42 13.59 -20.81
N VAL A 136 -2.55 14.28 -20.89
CA VAL A 136 -3.13 15.04 -19.78
C VAL A 136 -3.39 14.15 -18.58
N VAL A 137 -4.01 12.99 -18.77
CA VAL A 137 -4.31 12.03 -17.69
C VAL A 137 -3.02 11.50 -17.06
N SER A 138 -2.02 11.11 -17.88
CA SER A 138 -0.76 10.59 -17.36
C SER A 138 0.04 11.63 -16.58
N LEU A 139 0.07 12.90 -17.06
CA LEU A 139 0.70 14.00 -16.34
C LEU A 139 -0.01 14.31 -15.03
N PHE A 140 -1.35 14.42 -15.07
CA PHE A 140 -2.17 14.74 -13.89
C PHE A 140 -2.06 13.66 -12.82
N VAL A 141 -2.38 12.42 -13.17
CA VAL A 141 -2.39 11.30 -12.21
C VAL A 141 -0.98 10.94 -11.75
N GLY A 142 0.00 10.97 -12.67
CA GLY A 142 1.40 10.70 -12.35
C GLY A 142 1.99 11.71 -11.37
N ALA A 143 1.70 13.01 -11.54
CA ALA A 143 2.16 14.06 -10.63
C ALA A 143 1.52 13.97 -9.24
N ILE A 144 0.20 13.70 -9.15
CA ILE A 144 -0.50 13.47 -7.89
C ILE A 144 0.11 12.26 -7.17
N THR A 145 0.31 11.16 -7.89
CA THR A 145 0.85 9.93 -7.34
C THR A 145 2.26 10.14 -6.79
N PHE A 146 3.12 10.80 -7.55
CA PHE A 146 4.48 11.09 -7.11
C PHE A 146 4.51 11.95 -5.85
N SER A 147 3.91 13.13 -5.90
CA SER A 147 3.94 14.08 -4.78
C SER A 147 3.20 13.55 -3.54
N GLY A 148 2.03 12.91 -3.73
CA GLY A 148 1.27 12.28 -2.66
C GLY A 148 2.04 11.15 -1.99
N SER A 149 2.74 10.32 -2.76
CA SER A 149 3.56 9.22 -2.23
C SER A 149 4.76 9.70 -1.44
N ILE A 150 5.42 10.78 -1.86
CA ILE A 150 6.51 11.41 -1.09
C ILE A 150 5.99 11.95 0.25
N VAL A 151 4.83 12.61 0.25
CA VAL A 151 4.20 13.08 1.49
C VAL A 151 3.82 11.91 2.39
N ALA A 152 3.24 10.83 1.84
CA ALA A 152 2.89 9.63 2.60
C ALA A 152 4.12 9.00 3.26
N MET A 153 5.22 8.83 2.51
CA MET A 153 6.49 8.33 3.02
C MET A 153 7.01 9.22 4.16
N ALA A 154 7.08 10.54 3.96
CA ALA A 154 7.62 11.47 4.93
C ALA A 154 6.79 11.52 6.23
N LYS A 155 5.47 11.34 6.12
CA LYS A 155 4.58 11.24 7.30
C LYS A 155 4.76 9.93 8.05
N LEU A 156 4.91 8.80 7.37
CA LEU A 156 5.16 7.51 8.00
C LEU A 156 6.48 7.49 8.74
N GLN A 157 7.51 8.15 8.20
CA GLN A 157 8.81 8.33 8.87
C GLN A 157 8.78 9.36 10.01
N GLY A 158 7.66 10.08 10.19
CA GLY A 158 7.56 11.11 11.23
C GLY A 158 8.29 12.41 10.89
N TRP A 159 8.76 12.59 9.65
CA TRP A 159 9.43 13.84 9.21
C TRP A 159 8.45 15.00 9.03
N LEU A 160 7.20 14.68 8.68
CA LEU A 160 6.14 15.66 8.46
C LEU A 160 5.02 15.49 9.49
N SER A 161 4.77 16.56 10.26
CA SER A 161 3.56 16.69 11.09
C SER A 161 2.42 17.28 10.25
N THR A 162 1.17 17.06 10.71
CA THR A 162 -0.01 17.62 10.03
C THR A 162 -0.14 19.10 10.39
N PRO A 163 0.02 20.05 9.43
CA PRO A 163 -0.10 21.48 9.72
C PRO A 163 -1.53 21.86 10.10
N SER A 164 -1.70 22.85 10.98
CA SER A 164 -3.01 23.27 11.51
C SER A 164 -3.98 23.76 10.42
N TRP A 165 -3.50 24.40 9.35
CA TRP A 165 -4.34 24.86 8.25
C TRP A 165 -5.04 23.72 7.50
N THR A 166 -4.47 22.51 7.50
CA THR A 166 -5.06 21.34 6.85
C THR A 166 -6.28 20.79 7.61
N GLN A 167 -6.47 21.19 8.87
CA GLN A 167 -7.67 20.86 9.65
C GLN A 167 -8.83 21.82 9.40
N SER A 168 -8.59 22.92 8.68
CA SER A 168 -9.61 23.92 8.35
C SER A 168 -10.25 23.68 6.99
N LYS A 169 -11.37 24.35 6.71
CA LYS A 169 -12.01 24.33 5.40
C LYS A 169 -11.10 24.87 4.27
N ALA A 170 -10.05 25.62 4.62
CA ALA A 170 -9.09 26.20 3.68
C ALA A 170 -8.42 25.13 2.80
N ARG A 171 -8.20 23.90 3.32
CA ARG A 171 -7.65 22.79 2.52
C ARG A 171 -8.51 22.43 1.31
N HIS A 172 -9.84 22.44 1.47
CA HIS A 172 -10.75 22.09 0.38
C HIS A 172 -10.71 23.15 -0.72
N PHE A 173 -10.67 24.44 -0.33
CA PHE A 173 -10.48 25.53 -1.28
C PHE A 173 -9.15 25.41 -2.02
N PHE A 174 -8.05 25.10 -1.30
CA PHE A 174 -6.75 24.88 -1.90
C PHE A 174 -6.77 23.72 -2.91
N ASN A 175 -7.36 22.56 -2.52
CA ASN A 175 -7.42 21.40 -3.40
C ASN A 175 -8.30 21.65 -4.63
N ILE A 176 -9.45 22.32 -4.47
CA ILE A 176 -10.32 22.71 -5.58
C ILE A 176 -9.59 23.67 -6.51
N PHE A 177 -8.90 24.67 -5.96
CA PHE A 177 -8.13 25.62 -6.73
C PHE A 177 -7.04 24.91 -7.57
N CYS A 178 -6.26 24.01 -6.96
CA CYS A 178 -5.25 23.23 -7.67
C CYS A 178 -5.89 22.33 -8.75
N ALA A 179 -7.03 21.68 -8.46
CA ALA A 179 -7.73 20.84 -9.43
C ALA A 179 -8.23 21.66 -10.64
N VAL A 180 -8.78 22.86 -10.41
CA VAL A 180 -9.21 23.77 -11.47
C VAL A 180 -8.01 24.25 -12.29
N LEU A 181 -6.89 24.63 -11.66
CA LEU A 181 -5.68 25.01 -12.37
C LEU A 181 -5.12 23.87 -13.22
N ALA A 182 -5.14 22.62 -12.70
CA ALA A 182 -4.72 21.45 -13.46
C ALA A 182 -5.63 21.20 -14.67
N LEU A 183 -6.94 21.37 -14.51
CA LEU A 183 -7.91 21.27 -15.62
C LEU A 183 -7.64 22.33 -16.68
N ILE A 184 -7.45 23.60 -16.28
CA ILE A 184 -7.10 24.71 -17.19
C ILE A 184 -5.79 24.38 -17.91
N GLY A 185 -4.77 23.89 -17.19
CA GLY A 185 -3.50 23.46 -17.77
C GLY A 185 -3.67 22.36 -18.82
N GLY A 186 -4.55 21.36 -18.55
CA GLY A 186 -4.87 20.30 -19.52
C GLY A 186 -5.58 20.81 -20.77
N ILE A 187 -6.53 21.73 -20.63
CA ILE A 187 -7.22 22.38 -21.77
C ILE A 187 -6.21 23.21 -22.57
N TYR A 188 -5.37 24.00 -21.88
CA TYR A 188 -4.40 24.84 -22.52
C TYR A 188 -3.32 24.04 -23.27
N LEU A 189 -2.90 22.88 -22.69
CA LEU A 189 -2.02 21.93 -23.36
C LEU A 189 -2.61 21.42 -24.67
N SER A 190 -3.92 21.22 -24.74
CA SER A 190 -4.60 20.73 -25.93
C SER A 190 -4.73 21.82 -27.04
N ILE A 191 -4.60 23.12 -26.69
CA ILE A 191 -4.77 24.24 -27.62
C ILE A 191 -3.41 24.81 -28.06
N ASP A 192 -2.48 25.09 -27.13
CA ASP A 192 -1.25 25.88 -27.36
C ASP A 192 0.04 25.12 -26.97
N GLY A 193 -0.05 23.83 -26.68
CA GLY A 193 1.04 22.87 -26.51
C GLY A 193 1.89 23.07 -25.26
N GLN A 194 2.84 23.98 -25.19
CA GLN A 194 3.89 23.88 -24.15
C GLN A 194 3.60 24.60 -22.83
N ASN A 195 2.91 25.72 -22.83
CA ASN A 195 2.68 26.49 -21.59
C ASN A 195 1.71 25.78 -20.62
N GLY A 196 0.73 25.03 -21.13
CA GLY A 196 -0.20 24.23 -20.33
C GLY A 196 0.47 23.10 -19.55
N LEU A 197 1.60 22.60 -20.05
CA LEU A 197 2.32 21.46 -19.52
C LEU A 197 2.92 21.75 -18.11
N PHE A 198 3.57 22.88 -17.93
CA PHE A 198 4.09 23.26 -16.62
C PHE A 198 2.96 23.54 -15.62
N LEU A 199 1.88 24.16 -16.09
CA LEU A 199 0.73 24.46 -15.24
C LEU A 199 0.08 23.18 -14.71
N ILE A 200 -0.17 22.16 -15.57
CA ILE A 200 -0.77 20.89 -15.14
C ILE A 200 0.15 20.15 -14.18
N VAL A 201 1.45 20.05 -14.44
CA VAL A 201 2.40 19.32 -13.59
C VAL A 201 2.50 19.97 -12.20
N ILE A 202 2.64 21.30 -12.13
CA ILE A 202 2.76 22.02 -10.85
C ILE A 202 1.45 21.92 -10.07
N ALA A 203 0.31 22.21 -10.70
CA ALA A 203 -0.99 22.20 -10.05
C ALA A 203 -1.35 20.80 -9.53
N SER A 204 -1.07 19.75 -10.32
CA SER A 204 -1.32 18.37 -9.93
C SER A 204 -0.38 17.91 -8.81
N SER A 205 0.88 18.34 -8.81
CA SER A 205 1.81 18.06 -7.71
C SER A 205 1.36 18.72 -6.41
N LEU A 206 0.92 19.97 -6.46
CA LEU A 206 0.36 20.68 -5.30
C LEU A 206 -0.92 20.01 -4.80
N LEU A 207 -1.77 19.53 -5.71
CA LEU A 207 -2.99 18.80 -5.37
C LEU A 207 -2.65 17.47 -4.65
N GLY A 208 -1.67 16.72 -5.12
CA GLY A 208 -1.21 15.50 -4.47
C GLY A 208 -0.73 15.73 -3.03
N ILE A 209 0.02 16.81 -2.80
CA ILE A 209 0.42 17.25 -1.46
C ILE A 209 -0.81 17.63 -0.63
N GLY A 210 -1.70 18.45 -1.18
CA GLY A 210 -2.87 18.96 -0.45
C GLY A 210 -3.88 17.89 -0.08
N VAL A 211 -4.01 16.82 -0.86
CA VAL A 211 -4.88 15.67 -0.56
C VAL A 211 -4.25 14.77 0.50
N THR A 212 -2.95 14.47 0.41
CA THR A 212 -2.29 13.48 1.27
C THR A 212 -1.89 14.05 2.64
N LEU A 213 -1.52 15.33 2.70
CA LEU A 213 -1.00 15.98 3.90
C LEU A 213 -1.96 15.96 5.12
N PRO A 214 -3.29 16.11 4.96
CA PRO A 214 -4.23 16.07 6.10
C PRO A 214 -4.46 14.69 6.70
N ILE A 215 -4.15 13.62 5.96
CA ILE A 215 -4.52 12.25 6.32
C ILE A 215 -3.65 11.75 7.46
N GLY A 216 -4.26 11.12 8.47
CA GLY A 216 -3.57 10.55 9.63
C GLY A 216 -2.74 9.31 9.31
N GLY A 217 -1.78 8.98 10.18
CA GLY A 217 -0.92 7.80 10.00
C GLY A 217 -1.69 6.47 10.00
N ALA A 218 -2.80 6.38 10.73
CA ALA A 218 -3.68 5.20 10.76
C ALA A 218 -4.34 4.92 9.41
N ASP A 219 -4.76 5.98 8.69
CA ASP A 219 -5.43 5.87 7.39
C ASP A 219 -4.42 5.80 6.22
N MET A 220 -3.12 5.98 6.49
CA MET A 220 -2.08 6.03 5.47
C MET A 220 -1.97 4.77 4.60
N PRO A 221 -2.16 3.55 5.12
CA PRO A 221 -2.18 2.35 4.30
C PRO A 221 -3.25 2.36 3.19
N VAL A 222 -4.44 2.89 3.48
CA VAL A 222 -5.53 3.07 2.49
C VAL A 222 -5.10 4.03 1.40
N VAL A 223 -4.46 5.13 1.79
CA VAL A 223 -3.96 6.15 0.85
C VAL A 223 -2.87 5.60 -0.06
N ILE A 224 -1.91 4.84 0.49
CA ILE A 224 -0.85 4.20 -0.29
C ILE A 224 -1.44 3.23 -1.31
N SER A 225 -2.44 2.43 -0.92
CA SER A 225 -3.14 1.52 -1.83
C SER A 225 -3.87 2.29 -2.95
N LEU A 226 -4.54 3.40 -2.62
CA LEU A 226 -5.18 4.26 -3.60
C LEU A 226 -4.17 4.91 -4.56
N LEU A 227 -3.07 5.43 -4.05
CA LEU A 227 -2.00 5.99 -4.86
C LEU A 227 -1.35 4.93 -5.76
N ASN A 228 -1.29 3.67 -5.32
CA ASN A 228 -0.86 2.54 -6.16
C ASN A 228 -1.84 2.31 -7.33
N SER A 229 -3.14 2.40 -7.07
CA SER A 229 -4.14 2.37 -8.14
C SER A 229 -3.94 3.52 -9.13
N TYR A 230 -3.70 4.73 -8.64
CA TYR A 230 -3.42 5.88 -9.49
C TYR A 230 -2.13 5.70 -10.31
N SER A 231 -1.09 5.08 -9.74
CA SER A 231 0.11 4.70 -10.49
C SER A 231 -0.22 3.77 -11.65
N GLY A 232 -1.10 2.79 -11.44
CA GLY A 232 -1.59 1.90 -12.50
C GLY A 232 -2.36 2.65 -13.60
N VAL A 233 -3.25 3.57 -13.24
CA VAL A 233 -3.98 4.42 -14.19
C VAL A 233 -3.04 5.31 -14.98
N ALA A 234 -2.04 5.93 -14.33
CA ALA A 234 -1.04 6.75 -15.01
C ALA A 234 -0.20 5.91 -16.00
N ALA A 235 0.16 4.68 -15.62
CA ALA A 235 0.87 3.76 -16.51
C ALA A 235 0.01 3.32 -17.71
N ALA A 236 -1.28 3.05 -17.51
CA ALA A 236 -2.21 2.74 -18.60
C ALA A 236 -2.34 3.91 -19.57
N ALA A 237 -2.49 5.14 -19.05
CA ALA A 237 -2.51 6.36 -19.87
C ALA A 237 -1.19 6.56 -20.63
N ALA A 238 -0.04 6.37 -19.97
CA ALA A 238 1.26 6.39 -20.64
C ALA A 238 1.35 5.32 -21.75
N GLY A 239 0.72 4.17 -21.55
CA GLY A 239 0.62 3.10 -22.57
C GLY A 239 -0.10 3.57 -23.84
N PHE A 240 -1.19 4.34 -23.72
CA PHE A 240 -1.85 4.96 -24.87
C PHE A 240 -0.96 6.00 -25.53
N VAL A 241 -0.21 6.78 -24.75
CA VAL A 241 0.72 7.80 -25.28
C VAL A 241 1.82 7.19 -26.14
N VAL A 242 2.39 6.05 -25.71
CA VAL A 242 3.49 5.38 -26.44
C VAL A 242 3.02 4.24 -27.36
N GLY A 243 1.71 3.99 -27.45
CA GLY A 243 1.14 2.90 -28.28
C GLY A 243 1.49 1.49 -27.78
N SER A 244 1.73 1.30 -26.48
CA SER A 244 2.09 0.00 -25.90
C SER A 244 0.88 -0.71 -25.31
N GLN A 245 0.36 -1.72 -26.00
CA GLN A 245 -0.75 -2.53 -25.50
C GLN A 245 -0.42 -3.24 -24.19
N LEU A 246 0.80 -3.72 -24.04
CA LEU A 246 1.28 -4.35 -22.81
C LEU A 246 1.17 -3.39 -21.62
N LEU A 247 1.62 -2.14 -21.78
CA LEU A 247 1.59 -1.15 -20.70
C LEU A 247 0.15 -0.73 -20.37
N ILE A 248 -0.75 -0.64 -21.35
CA ILE A 248 -2.18 -0.38 -21.13
C ILE A 248 -2.78 -1.48 -20.26
N VAL A 249 -2.60 -2.75 -20.65
CA VAL A 249 -3.19 -3.89 -19.94
C VAL A 249 -2.58 -4.04 -18.54
N ALA A 250 -1.25 -3.97 -18.42
CA ALA A 250 -0.57 -4.06 -17.14
C ALA A 250 -0.98 -2.93 -16.18
N GLY A 251 -1.02 -1.70 -16.68
CA GLY A 251 -1.46 -0.54 -15.90
C GLY A 251 -2.91 -0.65 -15.46
N ALA A 252 -3.82 -1.09 -16.33
CA ALA A 252 -5.22 -1.31 -16.01
C ALA A 252 -5.39 -2.40 -14.92
N MET A 253 -4.67 -3.52 -15.03
CA MET A 253 -4.71 -4.59 -14.01
C MET A 253 -4.20 -4.10 -12.64
N VAL A 254 -3.08 -3.39 -12.61
CA VAL A 254 -2.52 -2.83 -11.36
C VAL A 254 -3.47 -1.78 -10.78
N GLY A 255 -4.03 -0.91 -11.62
CA GLY A 255 -5.01 0.09 -11.21
C GLY A 255 -6.25 -0.54 -10.58
N ALA A 256 -6.83 -1.53 -11.23
CA ALA A 256 -8.00 -2.27 -10.71
C ALA A 256 -7.66 -3.02 -9.40
N ALA A 257 -6.54 -3.74 -9.35
CA ALA A 257 -6.11 -4.44 -8.15
C ALA A 257 -5.90 -3.49 -6.97
N GLY A 258 -5.30 -2.30 -7.21
CA GLY A 258 -5.13 -1.26 -6.19
C GLY A 258 -6.45 -0.71 -5.67
N LEU A 259 -7.46 -0.50 -6.52
CA LEU A 259 -8.80 -0.07 -6.10
C LEU A 259 -9.50 -1.12 -5.24
N ILE A 260 -9.44 -2.39 -5.66
CA ILE A 260 -10.02 -3.50 -4.90
C ILE A 260 -9.36 -3.58 -3.52
N LEU A 261 -8.02 -3.52 -3.47
CA LEU A 261 -7.29 -3.54 -2.21
C LEU A 261 -7.67 -2.36 -1.30
N THR A 262 -7.81 -1.15 -1.89
CA THR A 262 -8.26 0.05 -1.16
C THR A 262 -9.63 -0.17 -0.55
N GLN A 263 -10.57 -0.76 -1.30
CA GLN A 263 -11.92 -1.06 -0.79
C GLN A 263 -11.88 -2.08 0.35
N VAL A 264 -11.17 -3.19 0.17
CA VAL A 264 -11.02 -4.23 1.21
C VAL A 264 -10.42 -3.64 2.50
N MET A 265 -9.45 -2.72 2.38
CA MET A 265 -8.90 -2.04 3.55
C MET A 265 -9.88 -1.07 4.20
N CYS A 266 -10.66 -0.33 3.42
CA CYS A 266 -11.71 0.52 3.94
C CYS A 266 -12.76 -0.29 4.71
N ASP A 267 -13.18 -1.43 4.16
CA ASP A 267 -14.12 -2.34 4.80
C ASP A 267 -13.53 -2.94 6.09
N GLY A 268 -12.26 -3.36 6.06
CA GLY A 268 -11.55 -3.88 7.24
C GLY A 268 -11.37 -2.86 8.36
N MET A 269 -11.40 -1.56 8.04
CA MET A 269 -11.33 -0.44 9.00
C MET A 269 -12.70 0.15 9.34
N ASN A 270 -13.77 -0.36 8.74
CA ASN A 270 -15.13 0.21 8.78
C ASN A 270 -15.14 1.72 8.46
N ARG A 271 -14.37 2.13 7.46
CA ARG A 271 -14.29 3.53 7.02
C ARG A 271 -14.55 3.64 5.53
N SER A 272 -15.37 4.59 5.12
CA SER A 272 -15.55 4.86 3.69
C SER A 272 -14.33 5.57 3.12
N LEU A 273 -13.98 5.29 1.87
CA LEU A 273 -12.90 5.98 1.16
C LEU A 273 -13.08 7.50 1.17
N VAL A 274 -14.33 7.95 1.04
CA VAL A 274 -14.69 9.38 1.10
C VAL A 274 -14.34 9.96 2.48
N SER A 275 -14.62 9.22 3.56
CA SER A 275 -14.27 9.67 4.92
C SER A 275 -12.77 9.73 5.14
N VAL A 276 -11.98 8.84 4.54
CA VAL A 276 -10.51 8.85 4.62
C VAL A 276 -9.94 10.07 3.87
N LEU A 277 -10.41 10.34 2.66
CA LEU A 277 -9.87 11.42 1.82
C LEU A 277 -10.35 12.81 2.26
N PHE A 278 -11.61 12.93 2.65
CA PHE A 278 -12.23 14.22 2.94
C PHE A 278 -12.56 14.42 4.42
N GLY A 279 -12.63 13.35 5.21
CA GLY A 279 -13.07 13.37 6.61
C GLY A 279 -12.02 13.83 7.63
N GLY A 280 -10.76 13.94 7.26
CA GLY A 280 -9.65 14.24 8.19
C GLY A 280 -9.81 15.50 9.09
N ALA A 281 -10.73 16.42 8.79
CA ALA A 281 -11.04 17.56 9.64
C ALA A 281 -12.51 17.59 10.10
N LEU A 282 -13.41 16.83 9.47
CA LEU A 282 -14.82 16.78 9.85
C LEU A 282 -15.13 15.57 10.75
N GLY A 283 -14.28 14.53 10.69
CA GLY A 283 -14.39 13.34 11.55
C GLY A 283 -13.63 13.45 12.88
N SER A 284 -12.77 14.46 13.02
CA SER A 284 -12.19 14.87 14.31
C SER A 284 -13.04 15.97 14.97
N SER A 285 -14.38 15.89 14.83
CA SER A 285 -15.25 16.56 15.77
C SER A 285 -14.92 16.02 17.14
N SER A 286 -14.20 16.81 17.89
CA SER A 286 -13.89 16.60 19.30
C SER A 286 -13.53 15.11 19.58
N VAL A 287 -12.27 14.74 19.31
CA VAL A 287 -11.63 13.94 20.32
C VAL A 287 -11.71 14.86 21.56
N ALA A 288 -12.82 14.75 22.26
CA ALA A 288 -12.82 15.07 23.66
C ALA A 288 -11.49 14.49 24.13
N SER A 289 -10.69 15.30 24.77
CA SER A 289 -9.68 14.85 25.70
C SER A 289 -10.46 13.97 26.69
N GLY A 290 -10.87 12.82 26.20
CA GLY A 290 -11.49 11.74 26.93
C GLY A 290 -10.42 11.38 27.90
N GLY A 291 -10.65 11.85 29.11
CA GLY A 291 -9.81 11.63 30.22
C GLY A 291 -9.33 10.19 30.20
N GLY A 292 -8.12 10.00 30.64
CA GLY A 292 -7.62 8.67 30.94
C GLY A 292 -8.67 7.95 31.79
N GLY A 293 -9.49 7.13 31.10
CA GLY A 293 -10.32 6.17 31.77
C GLY A 293 -9.35 5.32 32.55
N GLU A 294 -9.45 5.32 33.87
CA GLU A 294 -8.70 4.40 34.68
C GLU A 294 -9.08 3.00 34.22
N TYR A 295 -8.06 2.22 33.89
CA TYR A 295 -8.23 0.80 33.64
C TYR A 295 -8.76 0.15 34.95
N THR A 296 -10.01 -0.28 34.94
CA THR A 296 -10.69 -0.71 36.18
C THR A 296 -10.46 -2.17 36.53
N ASN A 297 -9.97 -3.02 35.61
CA ASN A 297 -9.84 -4.48 35.80
C ASN A 297 -8.54 -5.03 35.22
N ILE A 298 -7.40 -4.39 35.45
CA ILE A 298 -6.11 -4.95 35.05
C ILE A 298 -5.46 -5.66 36.22
N THR A 299 -5.13 -6.92 36.02
CA THR A 299 -4.26 -7.68 36.89
C THR A 299 -2.87 -7.75 36.27
N SER A 300 -1.86 -7.18 36.94
CA SER A 300 -0.48 -7.34 36.47
C SER A 300 -0.03 -8.78 36.77
N CYS A 301 0.61 -9.38 35.79
CA CYS A 301 1.08 -10.76 35.83
C CYS A 301 2.60 -10.78 35.61
N SER A 302 3.30 -11.65 36.31
CA SER A 302 4.72 -11.89 36.09
C SER A 302 4.95 -12.81 34.88
N PRO A 303 6.14 -12.78 34.25
CA PRO A 303 6.47 -13.72 33.18
C PRO A 303 6.36 -15.19 33.62
N GLU A 304 6.66 -15.49 34.90
CA GLU A 304 6.58 -16.83 35.46
C GLU A 304 5.13 -17.31 35.56
N GLU A 305 4.20 -16.48 35.98
CA GLU A 305 2.76 -16.77 36.03
C GLU A 305 2.19 -17.04 34.63
N CYS A 306 2.63 -16.23 33.65
CA CYS A 306 2.26 -16.45 32.25
C CYS A 306 2.81 -17.80 31.74
N ALA A 307 4.06 -18.12 32.07
CA ALA A 307 4.68 -19.38 31.66
C ALA A 307 3.93 -20.60 32.25
N LEU A 308 3.55 -20.54 33.53
CA LEU A 308 2.76 -21.62 34.19
C LEU A 308 1.40 -21.81 33.50
N SER A 309 0.76 -20.73 33.11
CA SER A 309 -0.51 -20.78 32.38
C SER A 309 -0.35 -21.39 30.98
N LEU A 310 0.75 -21.10 30.31
CA LEU A 310 1.08 -21.66 29.00
C LEU A 310 1.44 -23.13 29.06
N GLU A 311 2.14 -23.59 30.13
CA GLU A 311 2.46 -25.00 30.35
C GLU A 311 1.21 -25.84 30.59
N ALA A 312 0.17 -25.26 31.19
CA ALA A 312 -1.09 -25.94 31.47
C ALA A 312 -2.09 -25.93 30.30
N ALA A 313 -1.77 -25.19 29.22
CA ALA A 313 -2.66 -25.01 28.08
C ALA A 313 -2.50 -26.13 27.04
N GLU A 314 -3.59 -26.54 26.42
CA GLU A 314 -3.59 -27.41 25.23
C GLU A 314 -3.57 -26.57 23.93
N ARG A 315 -4.27 -25.41 23.94
CA ARG A 315 -4.39 -24.50 22.79
C ARG A 315 -4.03 -23.08 23.15
N VAL A 316 -3.07 -22.56 22.39
CA VAL A 316 -2.59 -21.16 22.51
C VAL A 316 -2.80 -20.42 21.20
N VAL A 317 -3.43 -19.25 21.27
CA VAL A 317 -3.57 -18.33 20.14
C VAL A 317 -2.74 -17.08 20.36
N ILE A 318 -1.92 -16.72 19.39
CA ILE A 318 -1.07 -15.53 19.43
C ILE A 318 -1.68 -14.47 18.53
N VAL A 319 -1.88 -13.27 19.06
CA VAL A 319 -2.39 -12.10 18.35
C VAL A 319 -1.27 -11.08 18.15
N PRO A 320 -0.58 -11.09 17.01
CA PRO A 320 0.48 -10.16 16.73
C PRO A 320 -0.08 -8.79 16.32
N GLY A 321 0.47 -7.72 16.87
CA GLY A 321 0.15 -6.35 16.51
C GLY A 321 1.37 -5.56 16.06
N TYR A 322 1.15 -4.27 15.74
CA TYR A 322 2.23 -3.39 15.30
C TYR A 322 3.36 -3.25 16.34
N GLY A 323 3.04 -3.33 17.64
CA GLY A 323 4.05 -3.27 18.69
C GLY A 323 5.09 -4.39 18.60
N LEU A 324 4.70 -5.59 18.16
CA LEU A 324 5.62 -6.70 17.90
C LEU A 324 6.63 -6.33 16.79
N ALA A 325 6.16 -5.70 15.71
CA ALA A 325 7.01 -5.27 14.62
C ALA A 325 8.00 -4.18 15.07
N VAL A 326 7.53 -3.20 15.85
CA VAL A 326 8.38 -2.12 16.39
C VAL A 326 9.46 -2.66 17.32
N ALA A 327 9.11 -3.66 18.14
CA ALA A 327 10.06 -4.31 19.03
C ALA A 327 11.01 -5.27 18.29
N GLN A 328 10.76 -5.56 17.01
CA GLN A 328 11.50 -6.58 16.22
C GLN A 328 11.57 -7.95 16.93
N ALA A 329 10.52 -8.30 17.69
CA ALA A 329 10.49 -9.47 18.55
C ALA A 329 9.91 -10.73 17.86
N GLN A 330 9.72 -10.71 16.54
CA GLN A 330 9.15 -11.83 15.78
C GLN A 330 10.00 -13.12 15.88
N HIS A 331 11.33 -12.97 15.93
CA HIS A 331 12.23 -14.11 16.05
C HIS A 331 12.16 -14.73 17.47
N THR A 332 12.16 -13.89 18.51
CA THR A 332 11.98 -14.33 19.90
C THR A 332 10.61 -15.00 20.09
N LEU A 333 9.57 -14.44 19.46
CA LEU A 333 8.24 -15.07 19.47
C LEU A 333 8.26 -16.45 18.82
N ARG A 334 8.99 -16.63 17.71
CA ARG A 334 9.13 -17.94 17.06
C ARG A 334 9.86 -18.95 17.96
N GLU A 335 10.84 -18.51 18.74
CA GLU A 335 11.50 -19.37 19.74
C GLU A 335 10.53 -19.83 20.82
N VAL A 336 9.71 -18.91 21.37
CA VAL A 336 8.66 -19.26 22.33
C VAL A 336 7.69 -20.27 21.74
N THR A 337 7.24 -20.03 20.50
CA THR A 337 6.33 -20.97 19.81
C THR A 337 6.94 -22.36 19.66
N ARG A 338 8.22 -22.45 19.31
CA ARG A 338 8.92 -23.75 19.21
C ARG A 338 8.98 -24.49 20.54
N VAL A 339 9.14 -23.76 21.64
CA VAL A 339 9.13 -24.36 22.98
C VAL A 339 7.75 -24.94 23.29
N LEU A 340 6.67 -24.19 22.98
CA LEU A 340 5.30 -24.66 23.17
C LEU A 340 4.97 -25.88 22.29
N GLU A 341 5.35 -25.83 21.01
CA GLU A 341 5.19 -26.94 20.06
C GLU A 341 5.92 -28.17 20.51
N ASN A 342 7.14 -28.07 21.08
CA ASN A 342 7.89 -29.20 21.65
C ASN A 342 7.23 -29.78 22.89
N ALA A 343 6.43 -28.97 23.61
CA ALA A 343 5.60 -29.44 24.73
C ALA A 343 4.24 -30.00 24.25
N ALA A 344 4.05 -30.22 22.95
CA ALA A 344 2.82 -30.70 22.34
C ALA A 344 1.61 -29.77 22.52
N ILE A 345 1.84 -28.46 22.68
CA ILE A 345 0.81 -27.43 22.75
C ILE A 345 0.50 -26.95 21.32
N GLU A 346 -0.77 -26.89 20.95
CA GLU A 346 -1.21 -26.39 19.66
C GLU A 346 -1.11 -24.85 19.64
N VAL A 347 -0.26 -24.31 18.76
CA VAL A 347 -0.08 -22.85 18.62
C VAL A 347 -0.56 -22.37 17.26
N THR A 348 -1.42 -21.35 17.26
CA THR A 348 -1.90 -20.67 16.06
C THR A 348 -1.77 -19.16 16.20
N TYR A 349 -1.71 -18.46 15.07
CA TYR A 349 -1.61 -17.00 15.02
C TYR A 349 -2.89 -16.42 14.44
N ALA A 350 -3.55 -15.52 15.17
CA ALA A 350 -4.74 -14.82 14.74
C ALA A 350 -4.33 -13.51 14.03
N ILE A 351 -4.54 -13.46 12.73
CA ILE A 351 -4.14 -12.32 11.89
C ILE A 351 -5.34 -11.43 11.60
N HIS A 352 -5.27 -10.20 12.05
CA HIS A 352 -6.23 -9.18 11.67
C HIS A 352 -5.80 -8.49 10.38
N PRO A 353 -6.70 -8.26 9.39
CA PRO A 353 -6.35 -7.73 8.06
C PRO A 353 -5.72 -6.35 8.08
N VAL A 354 -6.05 -5.53 9.08
CA VAL A 354 -5.50 -4.16 9.23
C VAL A 354 -4.47 -4.02 10.36
N ALA A 355 -4.04 -5.14 10.98
CA ALA A 355 -2.96 -5.09 11.97
C ALA A 355 -1.65 -4.65 11.31
N GLY A 356 -1.04 -3.58 11.84
CA GLY A 356 0.20 -3.05 11.31
C GLY A 356 0.07 -1.71 10.60
N ARG A 357 0.90 -1.46 9.58
CA ARG A 357 0.95 -0.22 8.78
C ARG A 357 0.81 -0.45 7.28
N MET A 358 0.58 -1.67 6.85
CA MET A 358 0.30 -2.04 5.47
C MET A 358 -0.51 -3.33 5.43
N PRO A 359 -1.23 -3.62 4.32
CA PRO A 359 -1.92 -4.90 4.16
C PRO A 359 -0.96 -6.09 4.32
N GLY A 360 -1.37 -7.09 5.10
CA GLY A 360 -0.56 -8.28 5.32
C GLY A 360 0.74 -8.05 6.12
N HIS A 361 0.88 -6.92 6.82
CA HIS A 361 2.09 -6.61 7.59
C HIS A 361 2.48 -7.74 8.55
N MET A 362 1.52 -8.27 9.29
CA MET A 362 1.79 -9.36 10.24
C MET A 362 2.17 -10.66 9.52
N ASN A 363 1.57 -10.95 8.37
CA ASN A 363 1.94 -12.12 7.57
C ASN A 363 3.40 -12.06 7.10
N VAL A 364 3.84 -10.88 6.63
CA VAL A 364 5.22 -10.68 6.18
C VAL A 364 6.20 -10.77 7.36
N LEU A 365 5.86 -10.15 8.51
CA LEU A 365 6.67 -10.18 9.72
C LEU A 365 6.88 -11.61 10.25
N LEU A 366 5.81 -12.40 10.29
CA LEU A 366 5.87 -13.78 10.77
C LEU A 366 6.55 -14.71 9.75
N ALA A 367 6.41 -14.44 8.45
CA ALA A 367 7.14 -15.16 7.41
C ALA A 367 8.66 -14.91 7.49
N GLU A 368 9.09 -13.71 7.91
CA GLU A 368 10.51 -13.41 8.17
C GLU A 368 11.07 -14.26 9.31
N ALA A 369 10.24 -14.57 10.32
CA ALA A 369 10.61 -15.42 11.44
C ALA A 369 10.39 -16.93 11.17
N ASP A 370 10.19 -17.33 9.91
CA ASP A 370 9.94 -18.72 9.50
C ASP A 370 8.77 -19.39 10.23
N VAL A 371 7.70 -18.63 10.49
CA VAL A 371 6.43 -19.19 10.99
C VAL A 371 5.71 -19.91 9.84
N PRO A 372 5.30 -21.17 10.03
CA PRO A 372 4.54 -21.91 9.00
C PRO A 372 3.23 -21.21 8.65
N TYR A 373 2.93 -21.12 7.36
CA TYR A 373 1.70 -20.46 6.88
C TYR A 373 0.41 -21.16 7.37
N GLU A 374 0.48 -22.42 7.65
CA GLU A 374 -0.62 -23.24 8.17
C GLU A 374 -1.07 -22.78 9.57
N GLN A 375 -0.18 -22.15 10.33
CA GLN A 375 -0.45 -21.59 11.66
C GLN A 375 -1.07 -20.19 11.60
N LEU A 376 -1.00 -19.50 10.44
CA LEU A 376 -1.57 -18.18 10.26
C LEU A 376 -3.04 -18.30 9.88
N LYS A 377 -3.93 -17.96 10.81
CA LYS A 377 -5.38 -17.99 10.59
C LYS A 377 -5.93 -16.59 10.45
N GLU A 378 -6.77 -16.38 9.43
CA GLU A 378 -7.50 -15.14 9.24
C GLU A 378 -8.62 -15.00 10.28
N MET A 379 -9.07 -13.78 10.52
CA MET A 379 -10.04 -13.43 11.56
C MET A 379 -11.32 -14.25 11.47
N ASP A 380 -11.88 -14.45 10.28
CA ASP A 380 -13.13 -15.18 10.07
C ASP A 380 -13.01 -16.67 10.44
N VAL A 381 -11.80 -17.22 10.36
CA VAL A 381 -11.51 -18.60 10.71
C VAL A 381 -11.24 -18.77 12.21
N ILE A 382 -10.50 -17.80 12.81
CA ILE A 382 -10.04 -17.92 14.18
C ILE A 382 -11.09 -17.46 15.21
N ASN A 383 -11.95 -16.47 14.89
CA ASN A 383 -12.94 -15.96 15.83
C ASN A 383 -13.84 -17.06 16.41
N PRO A 384 -14.34 -18.04 15.65
CA PRO A 384 -15.11 -19.16 16.21
C PRO A 384 -14.32 -20.11 17.12
N GLU A 385 -12.97 -20.05 17.08
CA GLU A 385 -12.10 -20.95 17.86
C GLU A 385 -11.73 -20.36 19.24
N PHE A 386 -11.90 -19.05 19.47
CA PHE A 386 -11.54 -18.44 20.76
C PHE A 386 -12.25 -19.07 21.97
N PRO A 387 -13.55 -19.44 21.94
CA PRO A 387 -14.18 -20.09 23.08
C PRO A 387 -13.56 -21.44 23.49
N ALA A 388 -12.86 -22.10 22.56
CA ALA A 388 -12.15 -23.36 22.80
C ALA A 388 -10.65 -23.15 23.08
N THR A 389 -10.18 -21.90 23.15
CA THR A 389 -8.78 -21.53 23.37
C THR A 389 -8.50 -21.36 24.87
N ASP A 390 -7.44 -22.01 25.38
CA ASP A 390 -7.07 -21.90 26.79
C ASP A 390 -6.36 -20.58 27.10
N VAL A 391 -5.38 -20.22 26.25
CA VAL A 391 -4.58 -19.00 26.44
C VAL A 391 -4.46 -18.20 25.15
N VAL A 392 -4.71 -16.90 25.25
CA VAL A 392 -4.43 -15.95 24.18
C VAL A 392 -3.30 -15.02 24.60
N LEU A 393 -2.28 -14.88 23.74
CA LEU A 393 -1.20 -13.91 23.90
C LEU A 393 -1.39 -12.74 22.92
N VAL A 394 -1.78 -11.58 23.43
CA VAL A 394 -1.88 -10.34 22.63
C VAL A 394 -0.55 -9.59 22.70
N LEU A 395 0.17 -9.54 21.56
CA LEU A 395 1.53 -9.00 21.51
C LEU A 395 1.57 -7.70 20.71
N GLY A 396 1.52 -6.55 21.41
CA GLY A 396 1.60 -5.24 20.79
C GLY A 396 0.42 -4.89 19.89
N ALA A 397 -0.74 -5.50 20.09
CA ALA A 397 -2.03 -5.14 19.50
C ALA A 397 -2.86 -4.31 20.50
N ASN A 398 -3.80 -3.51 19.99
CA ASN A 398 -4.72 -2.71 20.76
C ASN A 398 -6.11 -2.65 20.09
N ASP A 399 -6.29 -1.80 19.09
CA ASP A 399 -7.58 -1.52 18.46
C ASP A 399 -8.24 -2.78 17.89
N VAL A 400 -7.44 -3.70 17.32
CA VAL A 400 -7.91 -4.92 16.65
C VAL A 400 -8.47 -6.01 17.59
N VAL A 401 -8.33 -5.82 18.90
CA VAL A 401 -8.87 -6.73 19.94
C VAL A 401 -9.84 -6.02 20.87
N ASN A 402 -10.20 -4.76 20.60
CA ASN A 402 -11.03 -3.97 21.50
C ASN A 402 -12.53 -4.24 21.28
N PRO A 403 -13.24 -4.84 22.25
CA PRO A 403 -14.66 -5.17 22.13
C PRO A 403 -15.58 -3.92 22.03
N GLN A 404 -15.12 -2.73 22.40
CA GLN A 404 -15.87 -1.49 22.22
C GLN A 404 -16.21 -1.22 20.75
N ALA A 405 -15.45 -1.79 19.81
CA ALA A 405 -15.76 -1.73 18.40
C ALA A 405 -17.15 -2.30 18.06
N LYS A 406 -17.65 -3.26 18.87
CA LYS A 406 -18.99 -3.88 18.69
C LYS A 406 -20.08 -3.20 19.53
N THR A 407 -19.74 -2.66 20.70
CA THR A 407 -20.70 -2.26 21.74
C THR A 407 -20.92 -0.77 21.88
N ASP A 408 -19.87 0.04 21.66
CA ASP A 408 -19.91 1.48 21.92
C ASP A 408 -20.00 2.30 20.63
N GLN A 409 -21.19 2.83 20.34
CA GLN A 409 -21.44 3.70 19.18
C GLN A 409 -20.65 5.03 19.21
N SER A 410 -20.18 5.45 20.39
CA SER A 410 -19.36 6.66 20.53
C SER A 410 -17.88 6.41 20.27
N SER A 411 -17.46 5.17 20.26
CA SER A 411 -16.07 4.78 20.01
C SER A 411 -15.67 5.05 18.55
N PRO A 412 -14.48 5.61 18.32
CA PRO A 412 -13.95 5.77 16.96
C PRO A 412 -13.75 4.43 16.22
N LEU A 413 -13.77 3.31 16.94
CA LEU A 413 -13.64 1.95 16.42
C LEU A 413 -15.00 1.32 16.05
N TYR A 414 -16.13 1.97 16.38
CA TYR A 414 -17.46 1.36 16.21
C TYR A 414 -17.67 0.79 14.81
N GLY A 415 -18.10 -0.49 14.76
CA GLY A 415 -18.34 -1.23 13.53
C GLY A 415 -17.08 -1.84 12.88
N MET A 416 -15.87 -1.59 13.42
CA MET A 416 -14.67 -2.27 12.95
C MET A 416 -14.74 -3.76 13.35
N PRO A 417 -14.47 -4.70 12.42
CA PRO A 417 -14.29 -6.09 12.78
C PRO A 417 -13.12 -6.23 13.77
N VAL A 418 -13.26 -7.07 14.78
CA VAL A 418 -12.21 -7.30 15.79
C VAL A 418 -12.05 -8.79 16.06
N LEU A 419 -10.88 -9.15 16.59
CA LEU A 419 -10.61 -10.48 17.12
C LEU A 419 -11.26 -10.62 18.49
N ASP A 420 -12.08 -11.64 18.65
CA ASP A 420 -12.90 -11.87 19.86
C ASP A 420 -12.10 -12.56 20.98
N VAL A 421 -10.94 -11.99 21.30
CA VAL A 421 -10.02 -12.59 22.29
C VAL A 421 -10.60 -12.74 23.67
N GLN A 422 -11.58 -11.89 24.02
CA GLN A 422 -12.28 -11.92 25.32
C GLN A 422 -13.10 -13.20 25.52
N GLU A 423 -13.36 -13.99 24.47
CA GLU A 423 -14.08 -15.26 24.57
C GLU A 423 -13.17 -16.44 24.99
N ALA A 424 -11.86 -16.24 25.00
CA ALA A 424 -10.91 -17.24 25.47
C ALA A 424 -10.89 -17.35 27.00
N ARG A 425 -10.39 -18.46 27.53
CA ARG A 425 -10.34 -18.70 28.99
C ARG A 425 -9.42 -17.72 29.71
N THR A 426 -8.24 -17.43 29.13
CA THR A 426 -7.26 -16.51 29.70
C THR A 426 -6.62 -15.68 28.60
N VAL A 427 -6.49 -14.37 28.85
CA VAL A 427 -5.88 -13.44 27.88
C VAL A 427 -4.73 -12.70 28.56
N PHE A 428 -3.53 -12.86 28.03
CA PHE A 428 -2.36 -12.08 28.42
C PHE A 428 -2.06 -11.02 27.40
N VAL A 429 -1.90 -9.78 27.86
CA VAL A 429 -1.58 -8.64 27.01
C VAL A 429 -0.16 -8.16 27.30
N VAL A 430 0.71 -8.28 26.32
CA VAL A 430 2.09 -7.78 26.40
C VAL A 430 2.18 -6.45 25.69
N LYS A 431 2.36 -5.38 26.45
CA LYS A 431 2.39 -4.00 25.97
C LYS A 431 3.46 -3.21 26.70
N ARG A 432 4.20 -2.38 25.98
CA ARG A 432 5.28 -1.57 26.56
C ARG A 432 4.79 -0.48 27.54
N GLY A 433 3.57 -0.01 27.36
CA GLY A 433 2.97 1.04 28.19
C GLY A 433 1.45 1.07 28.00
N MET A 434 0.78 1.75 28.91
CA MET A 434 -0.68 1.87 28.97
C MET A 434 -1.23 3.01 28.07
N SER A 435 -0.46 3.47 27.10
CA SER A 435 -0.93 4.50 26.16
C SER A 435 -2.03 3.95 25.23
N ALA A 436 -2.95 4.84 24.88
CA ALA A 436 -4.01 4.56 23.92
C ALA A 436 -3.45 4.08 22.56
N GLY A 437 -4.25 3.29 21.84
CA GLY A 437 -3.95 2.86 20.48
C GLY A 437 -4.03 4.00 19.46
N TYR A 438 -3.97 3.65 18.19
CA TYR A 438 -4.04 4.62 17.07
C TYR A 438 -5.37 5.40 17.06
N SER A 439 -6.45 4.74 17.44
CA SER A 439 -7.78 5.35 17.53
C SER A 439 -8.05 6.02 18.87
N LEU A 440 -7.00 6.26 19.68
CA LEU A 440 -7.09 6.82 21.03
C LEU A 440 -7.95 5.97 21.98
N SER A 441 -8.23 4.73 21.63
CA SER A 441 -8.94 3.77 22.47
C SER A 441 -8.00 3.14 23.49
N LEU A 442 -8.50 2.91 24.70
CA LEU A 442 -7.84 2.05 25.68
C LEU A 442 -8.16 0.60 25.38
N ILE A 443 -7.28 -0.33 25.74
CA ILE A 443 -7.62 -1.75 25.68
C ILE A 443 -8.65 -2.04 26.77
N HIS A 444 -9.80 -2.56 26.37
CA HIS A 444 -10.79 -3.16 27.23
C HIS A 444 -10.94 -4.64 26.77
N ILE A 445 -10.37 -5.55 27.51
CA ILE A 445 -10.48 -7.01 27.26
C ILE A 445 -11.13 -7.65 28.46
#